data_a6dc14f8dd55b4cb56a101f47113cc63
#
_entry.id   a6dc14f8dd55b4cb56a101f47113cc63
#
_cell.length_a   1.000
_cell.length_b   1.000
_cell.length_c   1.000
_cell.angle_alpha   90.00
_cell.angle_beta   90.00
_cell.angle_gamma   90.00
#
_symmetry.space_group_name_H-M   'P 1'
#
loop_
_entity.id
_entity.type
_entity.pdbx_description
1 polymer ?
#
loop_
_entity_poly.entity_id
_entity_poly.type
_entity_poly.pdbx_seq_one_letter_code
_entity_poly.pdbx_strand_id
1 'polypeptide(L)'
;QLGNQMFQYASLKGIARKNGHNFCIPNHKEIFDDGIGNKLRIELFEPFVLKNFSELNCQVIDPDRPVVQEHQFHFNEQLFNNCPDWVSLAGFFQTEKYFKHIEKEIREDFTFKDEILEPCQEMMGEFGEAPLSLHIRRGDFLINSANHHNLGLDYYDKALAEFPTNVPVVIFSDDPEWCNEQEIFADDRFLVSEGNSSYIDMCLMSLCEGHIIANSSFSWWGAWLAD
;
A
#
# COMPACT_ATOMS: atom_id res chain seq x y z
N GLN A 1 8.00 1.32 4.27
CA GLN A 1 6.79 1.95 3.72
C GLN A 1 5.65 0.93 3.71
N LEU A 2 4.47 1.32 4.21
CA LEU A 2 3.32 0.43 4.44
C LEU A 2 2.91 -0.39 3.20
N GLY A 3 2.73 0.25 2.05
CA GLY A 3 2.30 -0.44 0.83
C GLY A 3 3.25 -1.57 0.38
N ASN A 4 4.55 -1.40 0.56
CA ASN A 4 5.52 -2.47 0.27
C ASN A 4 5.39 -3.62 1.26
N GLN A 5 5.20 -3.34 2.55
CA GLN A 5 5.00 -4.37 3.58
C GLN A 5 3.71 -5.17 3.32
N MET A 6 2.65 -4.51 2.86
CA MET A 6 1.40 -5.18 2.48
C MET A 6 1.62 -6.16 1.31
N PHE A 7 2.36 -5.76 0.27
CA PHE A 7 2.71 -6.70 -0.82
C PHE A 7 3.57 -7.85 -0.33
N GLN A 8 4.59 -7.58 0.48
CA GLN A 8 5.45 -8.61 1.06
C GLN A 8 4.66 -9.62 1.89
N TYR A 9 3.78 -9.14 2.78
CA TYR A 9 2.92 -9.99 3.59
C TYR A 9 1.95 -10.82 2.76
N ALA A 10 1.19 -10.18 1.86
CA ALA A 10 0.18 -10.84 1.04
C ALA A 10 0.81 -11.90 0.12
N SER A 11 1.94 -11.58 -0.51
CA SER A 11 2.65 -12.49 -1.40
C SER A 11 3.29 -13.66 -0.63
N LEU A 12 3.90 -13.40 0.53
CA LEU A 12 4.42 -14.44 1.39
C LEU A 12 3.32 -15.43 1.82
N LYS A 13 2.18 -14.89 2.30
CA LYS A 13 1.02 -15.71 2.67
C LYS A 13 0.49 -16.51 1.48
N GLY A 14 0.37 -15.88 0.31
CA GLY A 14 -0.12 -16.53 -0.90
C GLY A 14 0.81 -17.66 -1.39
N ILE A 15 2.12 -17.42 -1.42
CA ILE A 15 3.12 -18.44 -1.77
C ILE A 15 3.09 -19.58 -0.76
N ALA A 16 3.02 -19.30 0.53
CA ALA A 16 2.94 -20.31 1.58
C ALA A 16 1.68 -21.17 1.44
N ARG A 17 0.50 -20.56 1.25
CA ARG A 17 -0.77 -21.28 1.02
C ARG A 17 -0.72 -22.16 -0.23
N LYS A 18 -0.12 -21.67 -1.32
CA LYS A 18 0.03 -22.42 -2.58
C LYS A 18 0.86 -23.67 -2.39
N ASN A 19 1.90 -23.64 -1.56
CA ASN A 19 2.85 -24.73 -1.36
C ASN A 19 2.59 -25.55 -0.08
N GLY A 20 1.56 -25.23 0.71
CA GLY A 20 1.24 -25.93 1.95
C GLY A 20 2.23 -25.65 3.10
N HIS A 21 2.91 -24.51 3.06
CA HIS A 21 3.88 -24.10 4.07
C HIS A 21 3.24 -23.23 5.16
N ASN A 22 3.83 -23.24 6.34
CA ASN A 22 3.62 -22.18 7.32
C ASN A 22 4.50 -20.97 6.99
N PHE A 23 4.10 -19.80 7.47
CA PHE A 23 4.89 -18.60 7.27
C PHE A 23 5.02 -17.78 8.54
N CYS A 24 6.06 -16.98 8.61
CA CYS A 24 6.28 -15.99 9.64
C CYS A 24 6.85 -14.70 9.01
N ILE A 25 6.72 -13.60 9.72
CA ILE A 25 7.31 -12.31 9.35
C ILE A 25 8.31 -11.88 10.42
N PRO A 26 9.19 -10.92 10.16
CA PRO A 26 10.06 -10.35 11.17
C PRO A 26 9.29 -9.82 12.37
N ASN A 27 9.92 -9.81 13.54
CA ASN A 27 9.30 -9.27 14.74
C ASN A 27 9.01 -7.76 14.57
N HIS A 28 7.75 -7.37 14.74
CA HIS A 28 7.31 -5.97 14.57
C HIS A 28 7.94 -5.00 15.60
N LYS A 29 8.51 -5.50 16.70
CA LYS A 29 9.24 -4.69 17.70
C LYS A 29 10.70 -4.43 17.31
N GLU A 30 11.21 -5.12 16.30
CA GLU A 30 12.56 -4.91 15.80
C GLU A 30 12.60 -3.76 14.82
N ILE A 31 13.66 -2.97 14.91
CA ILE A 31 13.96 -1.91 13.95
C ILE A 31 15.04 -2.46 13.02
N PHE A 32 14.75 -2.49 11.74
CA PHE A 32 15.68 -2.93 10.71
C PHE A 32 16.35 -1.71 10.07
N ASP A 33 17.65 -1.78 9.85
CA ASP A 33 18.37 -0.82 9.03
C ASP A 33 18.40 -1.33 7.60
N ASP A 34 17.96 -0.51 6.64
CA ASP A 34 17.95 -0.88 5.22
C ASP A 34 19.31 -0.73 4.52
N GLY A 35 20.35 -0.37 5.29
CA GLY A 35 21.73 -0.18 4.79
C GLY A 35 21.97 1.15 4.07
N ILE A 36 20.94 1.98 3.89
CA ILE A 36 21.01 3.32 3.30
C ILE A 36 20.56 4.42 4.28
N GLY A 37 20.42 4.06 5.56
CA GLY A 37 20.15 4.99 6.65
C GLY A 37 18.69 5.09 7.10
N ASN A 38 17.77 4.34 6.51
CA ASN A 38 16.41 4.29 7.00
C ASN A 38 16.23 3.20 8.06
N LYS A 39 15.54 3.56 9.13
CA LYS A 39 15.11 2.63 10.15
C LYS A 39 13.69 2.17 9.84
N LEU A 40 13.54 0.91 9.49
CA LEU A 40 12.28 0.29 9.13
C LEU A 40 11.74 -0.55 10.29
N ARG A 41 10.43 -0.52 10.48
CA ARG A 41 9.70 -1.42 11.39
C ARG A 41 8.49 -1.99 10.68
N ILE A 42 7.97 -3.09 11.16
CA ILE A 42 6.71 -3.65 10.66
C ILE A 42 5.54 -2.81 11.20
N GLU A 43 4.81 -2.19 10.28
CA GLU A 43 3.69 -1.28 10.58
C GLU A 43 2.33 -1.95 10.44
N LEU A 44 2.26 -3.16 9.88
CA LEU A 44 1.00 -3.85 9.56
C LEU A 44 0.04 -4.03 10.74
N PHE A 45 0.59 -4.17 11.95
CA PHE A 45 -0.21 -4.33 13.17
C PHE A 45 -0.82 -3.03 13.69
N GLU A 46 -0.44 -1.88 13.15
CA GLU A 46 -1.03 -0.61 13.55
C GLU A 46 -2.42 -0.43 12.93
N PRO A 47 -2.57 -0.44 11.58
CA PRO A 47 -3.85 -0.20 10.96
C PRO A 47 -4.77 -1.42 10.85
N PHE A 48 -4.22 -2.65 10.78
CA PHE A 48 -4.98 -3.81 10.36
C PHE A 48 -5.24 -4.83 11.46
N VAL A 49 -6.36 -5.55 11.32
CA VAL A 49 -6.75 -6.64 12.23
C VAL A 49 -5.82 -7.85 12.09
N LEU A 50 -5.31 -8.13 10.90
CA LEU A 50 -4.51 -9.32 10.56
C LEU A 50 -5.15 -10.61 11.07
N LYS A 51 -6.36 -10.89 10.63
CA LYS A 51 -7.17 -12.03 11.07
C LYS A 51 -6.40 -13.35 10.87
N ASN A 52 -6.39 -14.20 11.88
CA ASN A 52 -5.65 -15.47 11.88
C ASN A 52 -4.12 -15.35 11.81
N PHE A 53 -3.57 -14.17 12.01
CA PHE A 53 -2.14 -13.96 12.17
C PHE A 53 -1.90 -13.16 13.46
N SER A 54 -0.99 -13.61 14.30
CA SER A 54 -0.72 -12.97 15.59
C SER A 54 0.76 -12.64 15.75
N GLU A 55 1.08 -11.82 16.73
CA GLU A 55 2.47 -11.52 17.09
C GLU A 55 3.30 -12.79 17.39
N LEU A 56 2.66 -13.89 17.77
CA LEU A 56 3.33 -15.18 18.00
C LEU A 56 3.89 -15.80 16.70
N ASN A 57 3.40 -15.37 15.55
CA ASN A 57 3.93 -15.76 14.25
C ASN A 57 5.09 -14.86 13.79
N CYS A 58 5.48 -13.88 14.62
CA CYS A 58 6.64 -13.04 14.36
C CYS A 58 7.89 -13.71 14.92
N GLN A 59 8.93 -13.81 14.12
CA GLN A 59 10.18 -14.48 14.48
C GLN A 59 11.37 -13.57 14.24
N VAL A 60 12.45 -13.79 15.00
CA VAL A 60 13.74 -13.21 14.69
C VAL A 60 14.23 -13.78 13.34
N ILE A 61 14.78 -12.91 12.50
CA ILE A 61 15.34 -13.36 11.21
C ILE A 61 16.54 -14.28 11.51
N ASP A 62 16.45 -15.51 11.03
CA ASP A 62 17.54 -16.47 11.08
C ASP A 62 18.55 -16.17 9.96
N PRO A 63 19.76 -15.72 10.27
CA PRO A 63 20.75 -15.34 9.25
C PRO A 63 21.27 -16.55 8.43
N ASP A 64 21.12 -17.76 8.96
CA ASP A 64 21.57 -19.00 8.29
C ASP A 64 20.48 -19.59 7.36
N ARG A 65 19.28 -19.04 7.38
CA ARG A 65 18.19 -19.50 6.52
C ARG A 65 18.47 -19.14 5.05
N PRO A 66 18.33 -20.10 4.11
CA PRO A 66 18.50 -19.80 2.69
C PRO A 66 17.58 -18.69 2.23
N VAL A 67 18.10 -17.77 1.40
CA VAL A 67 17.35 -16.64 0.88
C VAL A 67 16.98 -16.88 -0.58
N VAL A 68 15.70 -16.74 -0.89
CA VAL A 68 15.20 -16.66 -2.26
C VAL A 68 15.00 -15.19 -2.59
N GLN A 69 15.88 -14.67 -3.45
CA GLN A 69 15.87 -13.26 -3.86
C GLN A 69 14.94 -13.04 -5.05
N GLU A 70 14.11 -12.00 -4.99
CA GLU A 70 13.40 -11.51 -6.17
C GLU A 70 14.41 -10.78 -7.08
N HIS A 71 14.57 -11.27 -8.30
CA HIS A 71 15.49 -10.69 -9.27
C HIS A 71 14.81 -9.76 -10.29
N GLN A 72 13.49 -9.84 -10.38
CA GLN A 72 12.68 -9.10 -11.34
C GLN A 72 11.32 -8.76 -10.73
N PHE A 73 10.80 -7.58 -11.05
CA PHE A 73 9.52 -7.09 -10.46
C PHE A 73 8.26 -7.74 -11.03
N HIS A 74 8.36 -8.68 -11.97
CA HIS A 74 7.21 -9.40 -12.49
C HIS A 74 7.00 -10.73 -11.79
N PHE A 75 5.78 -11.28 -11.94
CA PHE A 75 5.39 -12.57 -11.35
C PHE A 75 6.34 -13.70 -11.74
N ASN A 76 6.87 -14.39 -10.75
CA ASN A 76 7.69 -15.59 -10.92
C ASN A 76 6.83 -16.83 -10.67
N GLU A 77 6.35 -17.44 -11.76
CA GLU A 77 5.49 -18.64 -11.70
C GLU A 77 6.20 -19.85 -11.09
N GLN A 78 7.50 -20.00 -11.33
CA GLN A 78 8.28 -21.11 -10.77
C GLN A 78 8.37 -20.98 -9.24
N LEU A 79 8.69 -19.80 -8.73
CA LEU A 79 8.70 -19.54 -7.29
C LEU A 79 7.32 -19.76 -6.69
N PHE A 80 6.27 -19.25 -7.33
CA PHE A 80 4.90 -19.38 -6.85
C PHE A 80 4.45 -20.84 -6.72
N ASN A 81 4.78 -21.69 -7.69
CA ASN A 81 4.34 -23.09 -7.72
C ASN A 81 5.26 -24.06 -6.97
N ASN A 82 6.53 -23.71 -6.76
CA ASN A 82 7.55 -24.61 -6.24
C ASN A 82 8.47 -23.94 -5.22
N CYS A 83 7.94 -23.02 -4.40
CA CYS A 83 8.73 -22.38 -3.35
C CYS A 83 9.27 -23.46 -2.39
N PRO A 84 10.59 -23.50 -2.15
CA PRO A 84 11.15 -24.40 -1.14
C PRO A 84 10.60 -24.06 0.25
N ASP A 85 10.49 -25.08 1.11
CA ASP A 85 10.23 -24.86 2.53
C ASP A 85 11.48 -24.32 3.24
N TRP A 86 11.29 -23.68 4.40
CA TRP A 86 12.37 -23.19 5.24
C TRP A 86 13.29 -22.16 4.57
N VAL A 87 12.73 -21.25 3.78
CA VAL A 87 13.47 -20.16 3.13
C VAL A 87 12.99 -18.78 3.59
N SER A 88 13.84 -17.77 3.47
CA SER A 88 13.47 -16.36 3.57
C SER A 88 13.25 -15.80 2.17
N LEU A 89 12.14 -15.08 1.96
CA LEU A 89 11.89 -14.36 0.72
C LEU A 89 12.40 -12.94 0.85
N ALA A 90 13.24 -12.49 -0.08
CA ALA A 90 13.78 -11.13 -0.11
C ALA A 90 13.40 -10.44 -1.42
N GLY A 91 12.60 -9.39 -1.32
CA GLY A 91 12.08 -8.63 -2.45
C GLY A 91 10.82 -7.86 -2.07
N PHE A 92 10.18 -7.26 -3.07
CA PHE A 92 8.93 -6.51 -2.90
C PHE A 92 7.69 -7.31 -3.29
N PHE A 93 7.80 -8.21 -4.27
CA PHE A 93 6.73 -9.09 -4.76
C PHE A 93 5.44 -8.34 -5.14
N GLN A 94 5.57 -7.22 -5.83
CA GLN A 94 4.51 -6.23 -6.08
C GLN A 94 3.57 -6.66 -7.21
N THR A 95 2.90 -7.81 -7.04
CA THR A 95 1.86 -8.27 -7.97
C THR A 95 0.81 -9.11 -7.24
N GLU A 96 -0.47 -8.85 -7.52
CA GLU A 96 -1.59 -9.61 -6.95
C GLU A 96 -1.58 -11.10 -7.33
N LYS A 97 -0.86 -11.48 -8.40
CA LYS A 97 -0.79 -12.86 -8.86
C LYS A 97 -0.29 -13.83 -7.80
N TYR A 98 0.51 -13.34 -6.84
CA TYR A 98 1.00 -14.17 -5.73
C TYR A 98 -0.10 -14.50 -4.71
N PHE A 99 -1.13 -13.68 -4.56
CA PHE A 99 -2.16 -13.83 -3.52
C PHE A 99 -3.61 -13.81 -4.02
N LYS A 100 -3.85 -13.63 -5.31
CA LYS A 100 -5.20 -13.59 -5.89
C LYS A 100 -6.05 -14.81 -5.54
N HIS A 101 -5.45 -15.99 -5.42
CA HIS A 101 -6.15 -17.24 -5.08
C HIS A 101 -6.63 -17.29 -3.61
N ILE A 102 -6.12 -16.40 -2.77
CA ILE A 102 -6.52 -16.20 -1.37
C ILE A 102 -7.00 -14.75 -1.11
N GLU A 103 -7.50 -14.06 -2.14
CA GLU A 103 -7.91 -12.66 -2.06
C GLU A 103 -8.81 -12.39 -0.84
N LYS A 104 -9.79 -13.25 -0.58
CA LYS A 104 -10.69 -13.12 0.57
C LYS A 104 -9.93 -13.11 1.90
N GLU A 105 -8.93 -13.99 2.07
CA GLU A 105 -8.13 -14.03 3.30
C GLU A 105 -7.30 -12.74 3.46
N ILE A 106 -6.78 -12.18 2.35
CA ILE A 106 -6.01 -10.94 2.38
C ILE A 106 -6.90 -9.74 2.71
N ARG A 107 -8.12 -9.67 2.17
CA ARG A 107 -9.11 -8.63 2.52
C ARG A 107 -9.49 -8.72 4.00
N GLU A 108 -9.69 -9.92 4.55
CA GLU A 108 -9.95 -10.13 5.97
C GLU A 108 -8.76 -9.70 6.84
N ASP A 109 -7.52 -9.96 6.42
CA ASP A 109 -6.32 -9.54 7.15
C ASP A 109 -6.16 -8.01 7.13
N PHE A 110 -6.40 -7.37 5.99
CA PHE A 110 -6.26 -5.93 5.83
C PHE A 110 -7.55 -5.15 6.12
N THR A 111 -8.45 -5.74 6.91
CA THR A 111 -9.55 -4.98 7.52
C THR A 111 -8.96 -3.96 8.48
N PHE A 112 -9.30 -2.70 8.30
CA PHE A 112 -8.89 -1.64 9.24
C PHE A 112 -9.52 -1.89 10.61
N LYS A 113 -8.79 -1.56 11.66
CA LYS A 113 -9.33 -1.56 13.02
C LYS A 113 -10.40 -0.49 13.17
N ASP A 114 -11.40 -0.73 14.03
CA ASP A 114 -12.52 0.19 14.23
C ASP A 114 -12.05 1.59 14.65
N GLU A 115 -11.01 1.67 15.49
CA GLU A 115 -10.39 2.93 15.94
C GLU A 115 -9.80 3.80 14.82
N ILE A 116 -9.58 3.21 13.63
CA ILE A 116 -9.12 3.89 12.42
C ILE A 116 -10.27 4.08 11.44
N LEU A 117 -11.08 3.04 11.26
CA LEU A 117 -12.15 3.03 10.27
C LEU A 117 -13.28 4.00 10.63
N GLU A 118 -13.74 3.99 11.89
CA GLU A 118 -14.86 4.83 12.31
C GLU A 118 -14.60 6.34 12.10
N PRO A 119 -13.46 6.93 12.55
CA PRO A 119 -13.16 8.32 12.26
C PRO A 119 -13.03 8.63 10.77
N CYS A 120 -12.46 7.71 9.97
CA CYS A 120 -12.37 7.89 8.53
C CYS A 120 -13.76 7.90 7.87
N GLN A 121 -14.67 7.04 8.31
CA GLN A 121 -16.05 7.02 7.81
C GLN A 121 -16.81 8.29 8.19
N GLU A 122 -16.60 8.84 9.39
CA GLU A 122 -17.17 10.13 9.79
C GLU A 122 -16.69 11.25 8.87
N MET A 123 -15.37 11.35 8.62
CA MET A 123 -14.78 12.34 7.71
C MET A 123 -15.35 12.20 6.29
N MET A 124 -15.46 10.97 5.78
CA MET A 124 -16.01 10.73 4.45
C MET A 124 -17.52 11.03 4.37
N GLY A 125 -18.24 10.89 5.46
CA GLY A 125 -19.66 11.21 5.57
C GLY A 125 -19.97 12.72 5.45
N GLU A 126 -18.98 13.60 5.60
CA GLU A 126 -19.13 15.04 5.38
C GLU A 126 -19.26 15.40 3.89
N PHE A 127 -18.79 14.54 2.99
CA PHE A 127 -19.05 14.68 1.55
C PHE A 127 -20.50 14.26 1.26
N GLY A 128 -21.21 15.05 0.44
CA GLY A 128 -22.59 14.73 0.06
C GLY A 128 -22.71 13.49 -0.84
N GLU A 129 -21.62 13.16 -1.53
CA GLU A 129 -21.44 11.96 -2.36
C GLU A 129 -20.01 11.47 -2.18
N ALA A 130 -19.75 10.19 -2.42
CA ALA A 130 -18.44 9.59 -2.25
C ALA A 130 -17.41 10.22 -3.21
N PRO A 131 -16.29 10.76 -2.70
CA PRO A 131 -15.30 11.42 -3.52
C PRO A 131 -14.45 10.44 -4.32
N LEU A 132 -13.69 10.99 -5.29
CA LEU A 132 -12.57 10.31 -5.93
C LEU A 132 -11.32 10.49 -5.06
N SER A 133 -10.47 9.46 -5.00
CA SER A 133 -9.11 9.59 -4.49
C SER A 133 -8.15 9.91 -5.64
N LEU A 134 -7.27 10.88 -5.44
CA LEU A 134 -6.18 11.19 -6.35
C LEU A 134 -4.87 11.16 -5.58
N HIS A 135 -3.97 10.24 -5.93
CA HIS A 135 -2.69 10.09 -5.25
C HIS A 135 -1.53 10.66 -6.07
N ILE A 136 -0.76 11.55 -5.44
CA ILE A 136 0.42 12.20 -6.02
C ILE A 136 1.65 11.77 -5.21
N ARG A 137 2.60 11.09 -5.87
CA ARG A 137 3.87 10.69 -5.26
C ARG A 137 5.00 11.55 -5.78
N ARG A 138 5.68 12.26 -4.87
CA ARG A 138 6.78 13.18 -5.19
C ARG A 138 8.03 12.92 -4.37
N GLY A 139 8.04 13.17 -3.11
CA GLY A 139 9.07 12.99 -2.09
C GLY A 139 10.37 12.32 -2.58
N ASP A 140 10.57 11.06 -2.22
CA ASP A 140 11.73 10.27 -2.60
C ASP A 140 11.83 10.01 -4.13
N PHE A 141 10.71 10.07 -4.87
CA PHE A 141 10.70 9.91 -6.33
C PHE A 141 11.42 11.05 -7.05
N LEU A 142 11.34 12.28 -6.53
CA LEU A 142 12.07 13.43 -7.08
C LEU A 142 13.58 13.27 -6.91
N ILE A 143 13.99 12.74 -5.74
CA ILE A 143 15.40 12.54 -5.41
C ILE A 143 15.98 11.36 -6.19
N ASN A 144 15.19 10.31 -6.43
CA ASN A 144 15.60 9.08 -7.12
C ASN A 144 14.95 8.93 -8.49
N SER A 145 14.90 9.99 -9.26
CA SER A 145 14.27 10.05 -10.59
C SER A 145 14.90 9.12 -11.64
N ALA A 146 16.09 8.60 -11.38
CA ALA A 146 16.72 7.59 -12.23
C ALA A 146 16.01 6.22 -12.16
N ASN A 147 15.38 5.90 -11.03
CA ASN A 147 14.70 4.62 -10.77
C ASN A 147 13.18 4.76 -10.72
N HIS A 148 12.67 5.97 -10.51
CA HIS A 148 11.23 6.23 -10.39
C HIS A 148 10.79 7.28 -11.40
N HIS A 149 9.78 6.93 -12.19
CA HIS A 149 9.15 7.88 -13.08
C HIS A 149 8.21 8.80 -12.29
N ASN A 150 8.47 10.12 -12.37
CA ASN A 150 7.58 11.11 -11.79
C ASN A 150 6.43 11.40 -12.75
N LEU A 151 5.21 11.18 -12.33
CA LEU A 151 4.02 11.52 -13.10
C LEU A 151 3.83 13.04 -13.07
N GLY A 152 3.71 13.65 -14.26
CA GLY A 152 3.47 15.07 -14.41
C GLY A 152 1.98 15.44 -14.27
N LEU A 153 1.71 16.74 -14.16
CA LEU A 153 0.32 17.25 -14.09
C LEU A 153 -0.53 16.86 -15.31
N ASP A 154 0.07 16.64 -16.46
CA ASP A 154 -0.60 16.17 -17.67
C ASP A 154 -1.22 14.77 -17.52
N TYR A 155 -0.64 13.90 -16.69
CA TYR A 155 -1.23 12.62 -16.33
C TYR A 155 -2.49 12.81 -15.52
N TYR A 156 -2.43 13.64 -14.48
CA TYR A 156 -3.55 13.87 -13.57
C TYR A 156 -4.69 14.61 -14.26
N ASP A 157 -4.39 15.60 -15.10
CA ASP A 157 -5.39 16.32 -15.91
C ASP A 157 -6.16 15.37 -16.84
N LYS A 158 -5.44 14.50 -17.56
CA LYS A 158 -6.06 13.49 -18.44
C LYS A 158 -6.88 12.48 -17.66
N ALA A 159 -6.39 12.02 -16.50
CA ALA A 159 -7.12 11.06 -15.68
C ALA A 159 -8.38 11.68 -15.07
N LEU A 160 -8.32 12.93 -14.62
CA LEU A 160 -9.48 13.67 -14.12
C LEU A 160 -10.54 13.88 -15.19
N ALA A 161 -10.16 14.02 -16.45
CA ALA A 161 -11.09 14.18 -17.57
C ALA A 161 -11.97 12.94 -17.83
N GLU A 162 -11.60 11.77 -17.31
CA GLU A 162 -12.42 10.53 -17.38
C GLU A 162 -13.56 10.51 -16.35
N PHE A 163 -13.61 11.47 -15.43
CA PHE A 163 -14.62 11.56 -14.37
C PHE A 163 -15.47 12.83 -14.52
N PRO A 164 -16.71 12.82 -13.99
CA PRO A 164 -17.56 14.02 -13.99
C PRO A 164 -16.91 15.17 -13.20
N THR A 165 -17.05 16.40 -13.71
CA THR A 165 -16.42 17.58 -13.13
C THR A 165 -17.03 18.05 -11.81
N ASN A 166 -18.20 17.55 -11.44
CA ASN A 166 -18.90 17.88 -10.20
C ASN A 166 -18.57 16.92 -9.03
N VAL A 167 -17.82 15.84 -9.28
CA VAL A 167 -17.47 14.88 -8.22
C VAL A 167 -16.34 15.45 -7.34
N PRO A 168 -16.48 15.44 -5.99
CA PRO A 168 -15.41 15.83 -5.10
C PRO A 168 -14.15 14.96 -5.27
N VAL A 169 -12.99 15.53 -5.06
CA VAL A 169 -11.70 14.84 -5.19
C VAL A 169 -10.87 15.08 -3.95
N VAL A 170 -10.46 14.01 -3.28
CA VAL A 170 -9.49 14.09 -2.19
C VAL A 170 -8.11 13.74 -2.74
N ILE A 171 -7.17 14.67 -2.60
CA ILE A 171 -5.80 14.53 -3.03
C ILE A 171 -4.95 14.04 -1.85
N PHE A 172 -4.28 12.91 -2.04
CA PHE A 172 -3.35 12.33 -1.09
C PHE A 172 -1.92 12.48 -1.63
N SER A 173 -1.02 13.05 -0.84
CA SER A 173 0.36 13.28 -1.29
C SER A 173 1.34 13.30 -0.13
N ASP A 174 2.59 12.95 -0.43
CA ASP A 174 3.74 13.19 0.45
C ASP A 174 4.33 14.61 0.28
N ASP A 175 3.69 15.45 -0.55
CA ASP A 175 4.03 16.86 -0.79
C ASP A 175 2.72 17.68 -0.93
N PRO A 176 1.94 17.82 0.17
CA PRO A 176 0.65 18.51 0.12
C PRO A 176 0.77 20.00 -0.18
N GLU A 177 1.83 20.66 0.27
CA GLU A 177 2.09 22.07 -0.01
C GLU A 177 2.20 22.29 -1.52
N TRP A 178 2.95 21.46 -2.22
CA TRP A 178 3.04 21.53 -3.67
C TRP A 178 1.67 21.29 -4.34
N CYS A 179 0.85 20.39 -3.83
CA CYS A 179 -0.48 20.14 -4.40
C CYS A 179 -1.36 21.39 -4.31
N ASN A 180 -1.34 22.08 -3.18
CA ASN A 180 -2.11 23.32 -2.97
C ASN A 180 -1.66 24.48 -3.87
N GLU A 181 -0.44 24.47 -4.38
CA GLU A 181 0.08 25.49 -5.29
C GLU A 181 -0.30 25.26 -6.76
N GLN A 182 -0.89 24.10 -7.09
CA GLN A 182 -1.19 23.78 -8.49
C GLN A 182 -2.52 24.36 -8.94
N GLU A 183 -2.50 25.14 -10.03
CA GLU A 183 -3.69 25.77 -10.60
C GLU A 183 -4.79 24.77 -10.99
N ILE A 184 -4.42 23.57 -11.42
CA ILE A 184 -5.39 22.51 -11.80
C ILE A 184 -6.20 21.98 -10.61
N PHE A 185 -5.76 22.23 -9.37
CA PHE A 185 -6.41 21.81 -8.12
C PHE A 185 -7.03 22.99 -7.36
N ALA A 186 -7.14 24.17 -7.98
CA ALA A 186 -7.65 25.38 -7.32
C ALA A 186 -9.18 25.44 -7.19
N ASP A 187 -9.91 24.55 -7.84
CA ASP A 187 -11.37 24.45 -7.77
C ASP A 187 -11.82 23.88 -6.41
N ASP A 188 -12.94 24.37 -5.87
CA ASP A 188 -13.49 23.98 -4.56
C ASP A 188 -13.82 22.47 -4.44
N ARG A 189 -13.87 21.73 -5.55
CA ARG A 189 -14.07 20.28 -5.54
C ARG A 189 -12.85 19.51 -5.05
N PHE A 190 -11.66 20.11 -5.03
CA PHE A 190 -10.44 19.48 -4.58
C PHE A 190 -10.16 19.76 -3.11
N LEU A 191 -9.90 18.72 -2.34
CA LEU A 191 -9.44 18.78 -0.97
C LEU A 191 -8.10 18.05 -0.85
N VAL A 192 -7.06 18.74 -0.39
CA VAL A 192 -5.77 18.11 -0.11
C VAL A 192 -5.79 17.53 1.31
N SER A 193 -5.51 16.23 1.44
CA SER A 193 -5.38 15.56 2.74
C SER A 193 -4.07 15.98 3.40
N GLU A 194 -4.15 16.57 4.59
CA GLU A 194 -3.00 17.09 5.32
C GLU A 194 -3.00 16.61 6.78
N GLY A 195 -1.78 16.42 7.32
CA GLY A 195 -1.57 16.13 8.74
C GLY A 195 -1.94 14.71 9.18
N ASN A 196 -2.37 13.85 8.29
CA ASN A 196 -2.72 12.48 8.56
C ASN A 196 -1.49 11.56 8.55
N SER A 197 -1.58 10.45 9.28
CA SER A 197 -0.63 9.35 9.09
C SER A 197 -0.94 8.59 7.79
N SER A 198 0.06 7.87 7.26
CA SER A 198 -0.09 7.10 6.01
C SER A 198 -1.23 6.08 6.06
N TYR A 199 -1.51 5.49 7.21
CA TYR A 199 -2.60 4.50 7.32
C TYR A 199 -3.98 5.14 7.42
N ILE A 200 -4.10 6.37 7.92
CA ILE A 200 -5.35 7.16 7.83
C ILE A 200 -5.63 7.51 6.38
N ASP A 201 -4.63 8.04 5.65
CA ASP A 201 -4.78 8.34 4.23
C ASP A 201 -5.15 7.10 3.42
N MET A 202 -4.54 5.94 3.70
CA MET A 202 -4.90 4.69 3.02
C MET A 202 -6.34 4.25 3.32
N CYS A 203 -6.79 4.42 4.57
CA CYS A 203 -8.18 4.15 4.96
C CYS A 203 -9.15 5.08 4.23
N LEU A 204 -8.89 6.39 4.22
CA LEU A 204 -9.69 7.36 3.48
C LEU A 204 -9.74 7.04 1.97
N MET A 205 -8.59 6.69 1.36
CA MET A 205 -8.54 6.25 -0.03
C MET A 205 -9.46 5.05 -0.28
N SER A 206 -9.45 4.05 0.61
CA SER A 206 -10.27 2.84 0.46
C SER A 206 -11.78 3.10 0.58
N LEU A 207 -12.18 4.25 1.11
CA LEU A 207 -13.58 4.68 1.23
C LEU A 207 -14.04 5.56 0.06
N CYS A 208 -13.15 5.87 -0.89
CA CYS A 208 -13.51 6.61 -2.10
C CYS A 208 -14.16 5.68 -3.14
N GLU A 209 -15.01 6.26 -4.01
CA GLU A 209 -15.72 5.49 -5.04
C GLU A 209 -14.87 5.22 -6.29
N GLY A 210 -13.90 6.10 -6.56
CA GLY A 210 -13.01 5.97 -7.71
C GLY A 210 -11.59 6.42 -7.38
N HIS A 211 -10.61 5.97 -8.19
CA HIS A 211 -9.21 6.14 -7.85
C HIS A 211 -8.36 6.55 -9.03
N ILE A 212 -7.63 7.67 -8.88
CA ILE A 212 -6.54 8.07 -9.75
C ILE A 212 -5.25 7.80 -8.98
N ILE A 213 -4.55 6.72 -9.34
CA ILE A 213 -3.37 6.26 -8.61
C ILE A 213 -2.07 6.73 -9.26
N ALA A 214 -1.05 6.97 -8.43
CA ALA A 214 0.33 7.08 -8.89
C ALA A 214 0.94 5.67 -9.10
N ASN A 215 2.15 5.60 -9.66
CA ASN A 215 2.96 4.38 -9.75
C ASN A 215 3.57 4.01 -8.37
N SER A 216 2.72 3.89 -7.38
CA SER A 216 3.06 3.65 -5.97
C SER A 216 2.30 2.47 -5.41
N SER A 217 3.00 1.59 -4.69
CA SER A 217 2.37 0.48 -3.94
C SER A 217 1.35 0.98 -2.92
N PHE A 218 1.51 2.19 -2.41
CA PHE A 218 0.60 2.80 -1.47
C PHE A 218 -0.79 3.02 -2.08
N SER A 219 -0.88 3.76 -3.18
CA SER A 219 -2.16 4.04 -3.83
C SER A 219 -2.76 2.82 -4.54
N TRP A 220 -1.91 1.87 -4.96
CA TRP A 220 -2.41 0.59 -5.46
C TRP A 220 -3.23 -0.14 -4.39
N TRP A 221 -2.73 -0.18 -3.14
CA TRP A 221 -3.46 -0.80 -2.03
C TRP A 221 -4.68 0.01 -1.61
N GLY A 222 -4.61 1.34 -1.60
CA GLY A 222 -5.78 2.17 -1.34
C GLY A 222 -6.94 1.86 -2.28
N ALA A 223 -6.65 1.73 -3.59
CA ALA A 223 -7.63 1.34 -4.59
C ALA A 223 -8.08 -0.13 -4.49
N TRP A 224 -7.15 -1.05 -4.17
CA TRP A 224 -7.47 -2.49 -4.06
C TRP A 224 -8.32 -2.81 -2.83
N LEU A 225 -8.19 -2.04 -1.75
CA LEU A 225 -8.98 -2.21 -0.52
C LEU A 225 -10.40 -1.62 -0.64
N ALA A 226 -10.64 -0.76 -1.61
CA ALA A 226 -11.98 -0.29 -1.93
C ALA A 226 -12.85 -1.46 -2.44
N ASP A 227 -14.15 -1.43 -2.11
CA ASP A 227 -15.11 -2.46 -2.51
C ASP A 227 -15.56 -2.31 -3.98
#